data_01171d1d3411bfbaa5591e6a42ec0774
#
_entry.id   01171d1d3411bfbaa5591e6a42ec0774
#
_cell.length_a   1.000
_cell.length_b   1.000
_cell.length_c   1.000
_cell.angle_alpha   90.00
_cell.angle_beta   90.00
_cell.angle_gamma   90.00
#
_symmetry.space_group_name_H-M   'P 1'
#
loop_
_entity.id
_entity.type
_entity.pdbx_description
1 polymer ?
#
loop_
_entity_poly.entity_id
_entity_poly.type
_entity_poly.pdbx_seq_one_letter_code
_entity_poly.pdbx_strand_id
1 'polypeptide(L)'
;QLGNYTQLIEGNRLGTIQATAGGPDTEQSVAPEIAITGLGFIFKDEAHVDSILQGDIGKEISEIARKKTGVEFVAYGEVGFRHLLANRPIANLAELKGLKLRVPELKLWVDFWKALGANPTPLAYAEQYNALSTGVIDGLEADFFSIDGFKWYEKAKYLTLTYHWFLPKAIRVNAKWIDGLPDDLQKIVRETAKEVFAEQRQISRAKTADALEVLKGQ
;
A
#
# COMPACT_ATOMS: atom_id res chain seq x y z
N GLN A 1 10.58 13.05 -11.51
CA GLN A 1 9.40 12.49 -10.85
C GLN A 1 8.17 12.77 -11.71
N LEU A 2 7.36 11.76 -12.03
CA LEU A 2 6.20 11.87 -12.93
C LEU A 2 4.95 12.45 -12.24
N GLY A 3 5.05 12.82 -10.97
CA GLY A 3 3.96 13.40 -10.19
C GLY A 3 3.78 12.76 -8.81
N ASN A 4 2.78 13.25 -8.07
CA ASN A 4 2.31 12.64 -6.84
C ASN A 4 1.42 11.41 -7.13
N TYR A 5 0.92 10.76 -6.07
CA TYR A 5 0.14 9.54 -6.19
C TYR A 5 -1.11 9.68 -7.06
N THR A 6 -1.87 10.76 -6.86
CA THR A 6 -3.07 11.07 -7.65
C THR A 6 -2.75 11.30 -9.13
N GLN A 7 -1.70 12.05 -9.42
CA GLN A 7 -1.25 12.32 -10.79
C GLN A 7 -0.80 11.06 -11.52
N LEU A 8 -0.13 10.12 -10.83
CA LEU A 8 0.25 8.83 -11.38
C LEU A 8 -0.98 7.96 -11.72
N ILE A 9 -1.99 7.95 -10.86
CA ILE A 9 -3.25 7.22 -11.07
C ILE A 9 -3.99 7.79 -12.30
N GLU A 10 -4.19 9.10 -12.33
CA GLU A 10 -4.87 9.76 -13.44
C GLU A 10 -4.11 9.61 -14.76
N GLY A 11 -2.79 9.78 -14.74
CA GLY A 11 -1.95 9.57 -15.92
C GLY A 11 -2.04 8.14 -16.47
N ASN A 12 -2.13 7.14 -15.58
CA ASN A 12 -2.29 5.76 -15.99
C ASN A 12 -3.69 5.49 -16.60
N ARG A 13 -4.75 6.04 -16.02
CA ARG A 13 -6.11 5.98 -16.58
C ARG A 13 -6.21 6.65 -17.94
N LEU A 14 -5.63 7.84 -18.09
CA LEU A 14 -5.64 8.61 -19.32
C LEU A 14 -4.68 8.05 -20.40
N GLY A 15 -3.76 7.16 -20.02
CA GLY A 15 -2.77 6.58 -20.95
C GLY A 15 -1.57 7.48 -21.22
N THR A 16 -1.40 8.60 -20.51
CA THR A 16 -0.17 9.41 -20.55
C THR A 16 0.98 8.74 -19.81
N ILE A 17 0.66 7.82 -18.91
CA ILE A 17 1.58 6.90 -18.24
C ILE A 17 1.09 5.48 -18.53
N GLN A 18 1.90 4.69 -19.22
CA GLN A 18 1.51 3.37 -19.69
C GLN A 18 1.43 2.34 -18.56
N ALA A 19 2.35 2.41 -17.61
CA ALA A 19 2.41 1.49 -16.47
C ALA A 19 2.81 2.21 -15.18
N THR A 20 2.22 1.77 -14.07
CA THR A 20 2.57 2.21 -12.71
C THR A 20 2.57 1.03 -11.76
N ALA A 21 3.17 1.20 -10.57
CA ALA A 21 3.01 0.27 -9.46
C ALA A 21 2.36 0.99 -8.28
N GLY A 22 1.32 0.39 -7.71
CA GLY A 22 0.59 1.01 -6.59
C GLY A 22 -0.42 0.05 -5.96
N GLY A 23 -1.02 0.44 -4.83
CA GLY A 23 -2.07 -0.34 -4.20
C GLY A 23 -3.33 -0.39 -5.07
N PRO A 24 -4.00 -1.55 -5.19
CA PRO A 24 -5.29 -1.63 -5.90
C PRO A 24 -6.37 -0.72 -5.31
N ASP A 25 -6.38 -0.54 -3.99
CA ASP A 25 -7.28 0.32 -3.23
C ASP A 25 -7.30 1.78 -3.70
N THR A 26 -6.28 2.22 -4.41
CA THR A 26 -6.20 3.58 -4.97
C THR A 26 -7.25 3.86 -6.06
N GLU A 27 -7.84 2.82 -6.61
CA GLU A 27 -8.94 2.94 -7.57
C GLU A 27 -10.32 3.20 -6.89
N GLN A 28 -10.37 3.28 -5.56
CA GLN A 28 -11.60 3.37 -4.76
C GLN A 28 -12.56 4.51 -5.18
N SER A 29 -12.05 5.58 -5.75
CA SER A 29 -12.86 6.72 -6.19
C SER A 29 -13.72 6.41 -7.42
N VAL A 30 -13.29 5.47 -8.26
CA VAL A 30 -13.99 5.10 -9.51
C VAL A 30 -14.53 3.66 -9.43
N ALA A 31 -13.83 2.79 -8.74
CA ALA A 31 -14.20 1.39 -8.55
C ALA A 31 -14.18 1.05 -7.03
N PRO A 32 -15.20 1.48 -6.27
CA PRO A 32 -15.22 1.30 -4.82
C PRO A 32 -15.18 -0.16 -4.38
N GLU A 33 -15.58 -1.11 -5.22
CA GLU A 33 -15.48 -2.54 -4.93
C GLU A 33 -14.03 -3.01 -4.73
N ILE A 34 -13.08 -2.37 -5.43
CA ILE A 34 -11.65 -2.69 -5.33
C ILE A 34 -11.08 -2.23 -3.98
N ALA A 35 -11.73 -1.28 -3.31
CA ALA A 35 -11.34 -0.82 -1.97
C ALA A 35 -11.30 -1.94 -0.93
N ILE A 36 -11.98 -3.07 -1.18
CA ILE A 36 -11.93 -4.25 -0.31
C ILE A 36 -10.49 -4.73 -0.09
N THR A 37 -9.61 -4.58 -1.07
CA THR A 37 -8.19 -4.96 -0.95
C THR A 37 -7.41 -4.12 0.05
N GLY A 38 -7.94 -2.97 0.41
CA GLY A 38 -7.39 -2.03 1.36
C GLY A 38 -8.21 -1.88 2.64
N LEU A 39 -9.01 -2.89 3.04
CA LEU A 39 -9.70 -2.87 4.32
C LEU A 39 -8.80 -3.38 5.44
N GLY A 40 -8.87 -2.73 6.60
CA GLY A 40 -8.15 -3.18 7.78
C GLY A 40 -8.64 -4.55 8.25
N PHE A 41 -7.72 -5.40 8.73
CA PHE A 41 -7.97 -6.73 9.31
C PHE A 41 -8.61 -7.77 8.38
N ILE A 42 -8.69 -7.51 7.06
CA ILE A 42 -9.31 -8.46 6.12
C ILE A 42 -8.42 -9.66 5.83
N PHE A 43 -7.11 -9.47 5.83
CA PHE A 43 -6.14 -10.55 5.58
C PHE A 43 -5.60 -11.10 6.90
N LYS A 44 -5.58 -12.44 7.03
CA LYS A 44 -5.08 -13.13 8.23
C LYS A 44 -3.55 -13.25 8.24
N ASP A 45 -3.01 -13.62 7.09
CA ASP A 45 -1.60 -13.90 6.88
C ASP A 45 -1.26 -13.84 5.38
N GLU A 46 0.00 -14.01 5.04
CA GLU A 46 0.49 -13.96 3.67
C GLU A 46 -0.09 -15.08 2.78
N ALA A 47 -0.33 -16.27 3.35
CA ALA A 47 -0.93 -17.38 2.60
C ALA A 47 -2.38 -17.05 2.21
N HIS A 48 -3.13 -16.39 3.10
CA HIS A 48 -4.48 -15.90 2.80
C HIS A 48 -4.43 -14.82 1.70
N VAL A 49 -3.48 -13.88 1.76
CA VAL A 49 -3.28 -12.88 0.70
C VAL A 49 -3.01 -13.57 -0.65
N ASP A 50 -2.11 -14.55 -0.67
CA ASP A 50 -1.77 -15.26 -1.91
C ASP A 50 -2.99 -16.00 -2.47
N SER A 51 -3.77 -16.67 -1.62
CA SER A 51 -4.99 -17.39 -2.07
C SER A 51 -6.02 -16.47 -2.72
N ILE A 52 -6.13 -15.22 -2.25
CA ILE A 52 -7.06 -14.21 -2.76
C ILE A 52 -6.51 -13.54 -4.03
N LEU A 53 -5.32 -12.94 -3.94
CA LEU A 53 -4.81 -12.06 -5.01
C LEU A 53 -4.19 -12.82 -6.18
N GLN A 54 -3.63 -14.02 -5.95
CA GLN A 54 -3.13 -14.88 -7.04
C GLN A 54 -4.22 -15.81 -7.59
N GLY A 55 -5.39 -15.88 -6.95
CA GLY A 55 -6.54 -16.71 -7.31
C GLY A 55 -7.56 -15.98 -8.20
N ASP A 56 -8.77 -16.52 -8.23
CA ASP A 56 -9.86 -16.03 -9.08
C ASP A 56 -10.38 -14.67 -8.61
N ILE A 57 -10.36 -14.39 -7.31
CA ILE A 57 -10.75 -13.07 -6.77
C ILE A 57 -9.81 -11.98 -7.29
N GLY A 58 -8.50 -12.22 -7.32
CA GLY A 58 -7.54 -11.27 -7.90
C GLY A 58 -7.79 -11.00 -9.38
N LYS A 59 -8.19 -12.01 -10.15
CA LYS A 59 -8.60 -11.84 -11.56
C LYS A 59 -9.86 -10.98 -11.67
N GLU A 60 -10.89 -11.28 -10.87
CA GLU A 60 -12.13 -10.51 -10.83
C GLU A 60 -11.87 -9.03 -10.47
N ILE A 61 -11.02 -8.77 -9.49
CA ILE A 61 -10.60 -7.41 -9.12
C ILE A 61 -9.94 -6.70 -10.31
N SER A 62 -9.07 -7.38 -11.07
CA SER A 62 -8.45 -6.82 -12.27
C SER A 62 -9.46 -6.55 -13.38
N GLU A 63 -10.45 -7.43 -13.58
CA GLU A 63 -11.52 -7.24 -14.55
C GLU A 63 -12.41 -6.03 -14.19
N ILE A 64 -12.77 -5.88 -12.92
CA ILE A 64 -13.50 -4.71 -12.42
C ILE A 64 -12.70 -3.43 -12.67
N ALA A 65 -11.40 -3.42 -12.33
CA ALA A 65 -10.50 -2.30 -12.58
C ALA A 65 -10.49 -1.94 -14.07
N ARG A 66 -10.23 -2.92 -14.92
CA ARG A 66 -10.17 -2.74 -16.37
C ARG A 66 -11.46 -2.16 -16.93
N LYS A 67 -12.62 -2.69 -16.51
CA LYS A 67 -13.94 -2.25 -16.99
C LYS A 67 -14.28 -0.84 -16.53
N LYS A 68 -14.00 -0.49 -15.28
CA LYS A 68 -14.43 0.77 -14.68
C LYS A 68 -13.43 1.90 -14.83
N THR A 69 -12.13 1.60 -14.84
CA THR A 69 -11.07 2.61 -14.80
C THR A 69 -10.20 2.65 -16.06
N GLY A 70 -10.32 1.64 -16.93
CA GLY A 70 -9.43 1.46 -18.07
C GLY A 70 -8.00 1.03 -17.70
N VAL A 71 -7.81 0.52 -16.47
CA VAL A 71 -6.52 0.05 -15.96
C VAL A 71 -6.62 -1.45 -15.66
N GLU A 72 -5.69 -2.24 -16.17
CA GLU A 72 -5.56 -3.66 -15.88
C GLU A 72 -4.49 -3.90 -14.81
N PHE A 73 -4.78 -4.77 -13.84
CA PHE A 73 -3.79 -5.26 -12.87
C PHE A 73 -3.16 -6.55 -13.42
N VAL A 74 -1.97 -6.45 -13.99
CA VAL A 74 -1.31 -7.59 -14.65
C VAL A 74 -0.56 -8.51 -13.69
N ALA A 75 -0.22 -8.01 -12.51
CA ALA A 75 0.42 -8.80 -11.45
C ALA A 75 0.17 -8.17 -10.08
N TYR A 76 0.16 -9.01 -9.03
CA TYR A 76 0.08 -8.60 -7.63
C TYR A 76 1.37 -8.93 -6.88
N GLY A 77 1.87 -7.95 -6.17
CA GLY A 77 2.96 -8.04 -5.21
C GLY A 77 2.52 -7.46 -3.87
N GLU A 78 3.46 -7.05 -3.03
CA GLU A 78 3.15 -6.58 -1.69
C GLU A 78 4.17 -5.58 -1.14
N VAL A 79 3.73 -4.80 -0.15
CA VAL A 79 4.60 -4.12 0.81
C VAL A 79 4.66 -4.93 2.10
N GLY A 80 3.58 -5.63 2.43
CA GLY A 80 3.42 -6.45 3.63
C GLY A 80 2.46 -5.87 4.65
N PHE A 81 2.44 -6.50 5.83
CA PHE A 81 1.64 -6.02 6.96
C PHE A 81 2.18 -4.71 7.51
N ARG A 82 1.26 -3.88 7.98
CA ARG A 82 1.57 -2.56 8.52
C ARG A 82 1.34 -2.53 10.03
N HIS A 83 2.14 -1.69 10.68
CA HIS A 83 2.23 -1.55 12.11
C HIS A 83 2.19 -0.08 12.50
N LEU A 84 1.91 0.20 13.76
CA LEU A 84 1.84 1.55 14.28
C LEU A 84 3.18 1.97 14.89
N LEU A 85 3.75 3.06 14.39
CA LEU A 85 4.93 3.71 14.95
C LEU A 85 4.52 5.07 15.54
N ALA A 86 4.83 5.32 16.81
CA ALA A 86 4.42 6.55 17.50
C ALA A 86 5.52 7.10 18.42
N ASN A 87 5.38 8.37 18.82
CA ASN A 87 6.27 9.04 19.78
C ASN A 87 5.98 8.68 21.25
N ARG A 88 4.93 7.89 21.50
CA ARG A 88 4.55 7.34 22.81
C ARG A 88 4.03 5.93 22.67
N PRO A 89 4.02 5.12 23.77
CA PRO A 89 3.44 3.79 23.74
C PRO A 89 1.95 3.81 23.39
N ILE A 90 1.51 2.85 22.57
CA ILE A 90 0.09 2.62 22.24
C ILE A 90 -0.17 1.12 22.42
N ALA A 91 -0.68 0.74 23.57
CA ALA A 91 -0.96 -0.66 23.92
C ALA A 91 -2.42 -1.07 23.74
N ASN A 92 -3.34 -0.11 23.59
CA ASN A 92 -4.76 -0.35 23.46
C ASN A 92 -5.47 0.78 22.69
N LEU A 93 -6.73 0.56 22.30
CA LEU A 93 -7.52 1.53 21.52
C LEU A 93 -7.74 2.88 22.25
N ALA A 94 -7.83 2.88 23.57
CA ALA A 94 -8.05 4.13 24.31
C ALA A 94 -6.85 5.08 24.15
N GLU A 95 -5.65 4.55 24.00
CA GLU A 95 -4.42 5.31 23.81
C GLU A 95 -4.28 5.87 22.38
N LEU A 96 -5.06 5.40 21.41
CA LEU A 96 -5.14 6.01 20.08
C LEU A 96 -5.87 7.36 20.10
N LYS A 97 -6.70 7.62 21.13
CA LYS A 97 -7.51 8.81 21.19
C LYS A 97 -6.66 10.09 21.10
N GLY A 98 -6.96 10.88 20.09
CA GLY A 98 -6.28 12.14 19.82
C GLY A 98 -4.87 12.03 19.25
N LEU A 99 -4.34 10.82 19.00
CA LEU A 99 -3.05 10.63 18.34
C LEU A 99 -3.10 11.23 16.93
N LYS A 100 -2.28 12.23 16.66
CA LYS A 100 -2.10 12.81 15.32
C LYS A 100 -1.34 11.81 14.47
N LEU A 101 -2.09 10.95 13.77
CA LEU A 101 -1.55 9.86 12.97
C LEU A 101 -1.50 10.23 11.51
N ARG A 102 -0.33 10.19 10.90
CA ARG A 102 -0.22 10.38 9.46
C ARG A 102 -0.93 9.27 8.71
N VAL A 103 -1.72 9.65 7.73
CA VAL A 103 -2.32 8.75 6.75
C VAL A 103 -2.08 9.29 5.33
N PRO A 104 -2.14 8.44 4.28
CA PRO A 104 -2.19 8.94 2.90
C PRO A 104 -3.49 9.73 2.66
N GLU A 105 -3.50 10.55 1.61
CA GLU A 105 -4.65 11.38 1.22
C GLU A 105 -5.76 10.53 0.56
N LEU A 106 -6.17 9.46 1.25
CA LEU A 106 -7.18 8.48 0.80
C LEU A 106 -8.27 8.37 1.86
N LYS A 107 -9.53 8.54 1.41
CA LYS A 107 -10.68 8.58 2.30
C LYS A 107 -10.79 7.33 3.19
N LEU A 108 -10.58 6.14 2.63
CA LEU A 108 -10.65 4.87 3.37
C LEU A 108 -9.70 4.85 4.57
N TRP A 109 -8.48 5.37 4.40
CA TRP A 109 -7.47 5.43 5.46
C TRP A 109 -7.86 6.43 6.55
N VAL A 110 -8.37 7.59 6.16
CA VAL A 110 -8.86 8.60 7.11
C VAL A 110 -10.02 8.03 7.93
N ASP A 111 -11.01 7.43 7.29
CA ASP A 111 -12.19 6.88 7.96
C ASP A 111 -11.84 5.73 8.90
N PHE A 112 -10.93 4.84 8.51
CA PHE A 112 -10.47 3.72 9.32
C PHE A 112 -9.85 4.20 10.64
N TRP A 113 -8.85 5.07 10.58
CA TRP A 113 -8.16 5.55 11.78
C TRP A 113 -9.04 6.45 12.65
N LYS A 114 -9.93 7.22 12.03
CA LYS A 114 -10.94 8.00 12.75
C LYS A 114 -11.92 7.11 13.51
N ALA A 115 -12.35 6.00 12.92
CA ALA A 115 -13.22 5.02 13.57
C ALA A 115 -12.55 4.35 14.78
N LEU A 116 -11.23 4.18 14.76
CA LEU A 116 -10.44 3.67 15.88
C LEU A 116 -10.11 4.73 16.94
N GLY A 117 -10.53 5.99 16.74
CA GLY A 117 -10.36 7.08 17.71
C GLY A 117 -9.11 7.93 17.55
N ALA A 118 -8.26 7.66 16.56
CA ALA A 118 -7.12 8.52 16.24
C ALA A 118 -7.57 9.84 15.59
N ASN A 119 -6.64 10.78 15.49
CA ASN A 119 -6.79 12.01 14.72
C ASN A 119 -5.95 11.92 13.43
N PRO A 120 -6.51 11.34 12.34
CA PRO A 120 -5.75 11.14 11.11
C PRO A 120 -5.39 12.46 10.46
N THR A 121 -4.12 12.58 10.07
CA THR A 121 -3.53 13.76 9.41
C THR A 121 -3.09 13.34 8.01
N PRO A 122 -3.87 13.64 6.96
CA PRO A 122 -3.50 13.33 5.59
C PRO A 122 -2.27 14.14 5.16
N LEU A 123 -1.20 13.46 4.75
CA LEU A 123 0.05 14.05 4.29
C LEU A 123 0.68 13.22 3.17
N ALA A 124 1.38 13.90 2.24
CA ALA A 124 2.16 13.24 1.22
C ALA A 124 3.26 12.34 1.83
N TYR A 125 3.61 11.27 1.12
CA TYR A 125 4.56 10.27 1.61
C TYR A 125 5.94 10.88 1.96
N ALA A 126 6.42 11.82 1.15
CA ALA A 126 7.73 12.45 1.32
C ALA A 126 7.81 13.39 2.54
N GLU A 127 6.67 13.80 3.10
CA GLU A 127 6.60 14.76 4.21
C GLU A 127 6.69 14.12 5.59
N GLN A 128 6.59 12.78 5.68
CA GLN A 128 6.43 12.06 6.93
C GLN A 128 7.57 12.31 7.94
N TYR A 129 8.83 12.24 7.49
CA TYR A 129 9.98 12.44 8.37
C TYR A 129 9.99 13.86 8.98
N ASN A 130 9.74 14.87 8.16
CA ASN A 130 9.68 16.25 8.62
C ASN A 130 8.49 16.50 9.57
N ALA A 131 7.33 15.92 9.25
CA ALA A 131 6.13 16.04 10.08
C ALA A 131 6.31 15.39 11.45
N LEU A 132 6.99 14.22 11.55
CA LEU A 132 7.40 13.62 12.82
C LEU A 132 8.39 14.51 13.56
N SER A 133 9.40 15.04 12.86
CA SER A 133 10.46 15.86 13.45
C SER A 133 9.95 17.17 14.06
N THR A 134 8.92 17.74 13.46
CA THR A 134 8.32 19.04 13.87
C THR A 134 7.09 18.87 14.78
N GLY A 135 6.66 17.65 15.06
CA GLY A 135 5.49 17.38 15.90
C GLY A 135 4.15 17.71 15.23
N VAL A 136 4.12 17.87 13.91
CA VAL A 136 2.87 17.97 13.13
C VAL A 136 2.07 16.68 13.25
N ILE A 137 2.77 15.53 13.28
CA ILE A 137 2.20 14.22 13.58
C ILE A 137 2.90 13.59 14.78
N ASP A 138 2.20 12.74 15.53
CA ASP A 138 2.69 11.99 16.67
C ASP A 138 3.15 10.59 16.28
N GLY A 139 2.71 10.11 15.12
CA GLY A 139 3.02 8.79 14.62
C GLY A 139 2.55 8.59 13.18
N LEU A 140 2.86 7.43 12.68
CA LEU A 140 2.47 6.94 11.36
C LEU A 140 2.26 5.42 11.41
N GLU A 141 1.69 4.87 10.37
CA GLU A 141 1.61 3.43 10.20
C GLU A 141 2.40 3.00 8.96
N ALA A 142 3.17 1.94 9.08
CA ALA A 142 4.00 1.44 8.00
C ALA A 142 4.43 -0.02 8.21
N ASP A 143 4.99 -0.60 7.17
CA ASP A 143 5.74 -1.84 7.23
C ASP A 143 7.15 -1.61 7.81
N PHE A 144 7.78 -2.67 8.31
CA PHE A 144 9.08 -2.57 8.97
C PHE A 144 10.19 -2.07 8.04
N PHE A 145 10.15 -2.51 6.78
CA PHE A 145 11.17 -2.11 5.81
C PHE A 145 11.11 -0.61 5.52
N SER A 146 9.90 -0.03 5.41
CA SER A 146 9.74 1.41 5.27
C SER A 146 10.19 2.17 6.53
N ILE A 147 9.84 1.67 7.73
CA ILE A 147 10.25 2.29 8.99
C ILE A 147 11.78 2.37 9.10
N ASP A 148 12.47 1.28 8.78
CA ASP A 148 13.94 1.20 8.79
C ASP A 148 14.56 2.05 7.68
N GLY A 149 14.10 1.86 6.43
CA GLY A 149 14.67 2.52 5.25
C GLY A 149 14.58 4.04 5.28
N PHE A 150 13.52 4.60 5.85
CA PHE A 150 13.33 6.05 6.01
C PHE A 150 13.73 6.56 7.41
N LYS A 151 14.21 5.68 8.27
CA LYS A 151 14.68 6.00 9.63
C LYS A 151 13.66 6.74 10.48
N TRP A 152 12.36 6.45 10.28
CA TRP A 152 11.30 7.10 11.07
C TRP A 152 11.40 6.78 12.56
N TYR A 153 12.01 5.64 12.91
CA TYR A 153 12.31 5.27 14.29
C TYR A 153 13.21 6.30 15.02
N GLU A 154 13.98 7.14 14.31
CA GLU A 154 14.74 8.21 14.95
C GLU A 154 13.85 9.26 15.62
N LYS A 155 12.62 9.43 15.13
CA LYS A 155 11.66 10.44 15.58
C LYS A 155 10.48 9.87 16.37
N ALA A 156 10.15 8.61 16.17
CA ALA A 156 9.09 7.89 16.87
C ALA A 156 9.63 6.55 17.33
N LYS A 157 9.71 6.33 18.66
CA LYS A 157 10.45 5.23 19.27
C LYS A 157 9.60 4.02 19.65
N TYR A 158 8.27 4.11 19.53
CA TYR A 158 7.38 3.06 20.00
C TYR A 158 6.70 2.38 18.80
N LEU A 159 7.08 1.14 18.55
CA LEU A 159 6.51 0.30 17.52
C LEU A 159 5.52 -0.69 18.13
N THR A 160 4.25 -0.58 17.77
CA THR A 160 3.19 -1.52 18.15
C THR A 160 2.87 -2.45 16.99
N LEU A 161 3.04 -3.76 17.21
CA LEU A 161 2.80 -4.80 16.20
C LEU A 161 1.29 -5.05 16.05
N THR A 162 0.64 -4.21 15.27
CA THR A 162 -0.83 -4.21 15.14
C THR A 162 -1.35 -5.15 14.04
N TYR A 163 -0.56 -5.43 12.99
CA TYR A 163 -0.98 -6.22 11.82
C TYR A 163 -2.35 -5.78 11.27
N HIS A 164 -2.67 -4.49 11.41
CA HIS A 164 -4.00 -3.94 11.14
C HIS A 164 -4.32 -3.86 9.64
N TRP A 165 -3.30 -3.86 8.81
CA TRP A 165 -3.46 -3.66 7.38
C TRP A 165 -2.40 -4.43 6.60
N PHE A 166 -2.82 -5.16 5.59
CA PHE A 166 -1.89 -5.67 4.57
C PHE A 166 -1.94 -4.73 3.37
N LEU A 167 -0.79 -4.31 2.87
CA LEU A 167 -0.72 -3.42 1.72
C LEU A 167 -0.29 -4.19 0.47
N PRO A 168 -1.25 -4.65 -0.36
CA PRO A 168 -0.92 -5.25 -1.64
C PRO A 168 -0.40 -4.18 -2.60
N LYS A 169 0.36 -4.62 -3.60
CA LYS A 169 0.76 -3.84 -4.76
C LYS A 169 0.22 -4.49 -6.03
N ALA A 170 -0.01 -3.69 -7.06
CA ALA A 170 -0.28 -4.20 -8.38
C ALA A 170 0.62 -3.48 -9.40
N ILE A 171 1.08 -4.22 -10.42
CA ILE A 171 1.53 -3.59 -11.66
C ILE A 171 0.27 -3.25 -12.44
N ARG A 172 0.08 -1.99 -12.69
CA ARG A 172 -1.09 -1.38 -13.28
C ARG A 172 -0.73 -0.89 -14.67
N VAL A 173 -1.41 -1.37 -15.68
CA VAL A 173 -1.18 -0.95 -17.07
C VAL A 173 -2.44 -0.32 -17.65
N ASN A 174 -2.26 0.71 -18.49
CA ASN A 174 -3.38 1.24 -19.26
C ASN A 174 -3.89 0.18 -20.23
N ALA A 175 -5.18 -0.13 -20.17
CA ALA A 175 -5.77 -1.23 -20.93
C ALA A 175 -5.69 -1.00 -22.46
N LYS A 176 -5.91 0.23 -22.92
CA LYS A 176 -5.80 0.57 -24.34
C LYS A 176 -4.37 0.45 -24.86
N TRP A 177 -3.40 0.83 -24.01
CA TRP A 177 -2.00 0.71 -24.38
C TRP A 177 -1.59 -0.74 -24.54
N ILE A 178 -1.90 -1.59 -23.56
CA ILE A 178 -1.48 -3.00 -23.62
C ILE A 178 -2.20 -3.75 -24.75
N ASP A 179 -3.47 -3.46 -24.99
CA ASP A 179 -4.24 -4.06 -26.11
C ASP A 179 -3.74 -3.61 -27.49
N GLY A 180 -3.12 -2.44 -27.57
CA GLY A 180 -2.51 -1.92 -28.78
C GLY A 180 -1.14 -2.52 -29.12
N LEU A 181 -0.56 -3.30 -28.23
CA LEU A 181 0.69 -4.00 -28.49
C LEU A 181 0.44 -5.26 -29.35
N PRO A 182 1.44 -5.72 -30.14
CA PRO A 182 1.43 -7.05 -30.72
C PRO A 182 1.22 -8.14 -29.67
N ASP A 183 0.56 -9.24 -30.03
CA ASP A 183 0.16 -10.30 -29.08
C ASP A 183 1.36 -10.90 -28.29
N ASP A 184 2.49 -11.05 -28.95
CA ASP A 184 3.73 -11.54 -28.34
C ASP A 184 4.24 -10.55 -27.27
N LEU A 185 4.17 -9.26 -27.52
CA LEU A 185 4.56 -8.23 -26.55
C LEU A 185 3.55 -8.14 -25.39
N GLN A 186 2.25 -8.25 -25.66
CA GLN A 186 1.24 -8.33 -24.60
C GLN A 186 1.53 -9.49 -23.65
N LYS A 187 1.85 -10.67 -24.20
CA LYS A 187 2.21 -11.87 -23.44
C LYS A 187 3.45 -11.61 -22.60
N ILE A 188 4.53 -11.10 -23.21
CA ILE A 188 5.79 -10.81 -22.53
C ILE A 188 5.54 -9.88 -21.34
N VAL A 189 4.82 -8.76 -21.52
CA VAL A 189 4.54 -7.81 -20.44
C VAL A 189 3.81 -8.48 -19.28
N ARG A 190 2.77 -9.29 -19.55
CA ARG A 190 1.98 -9.94 -18.50
C ARG A 190 2.77 -11.05 -17.78
N GLU A 191 3.53 -11.85 -18.50
CA GLU A 191 4.33 -12.93 -17.91
C GLU A 191 5.48 -12.39 -17.08
N THR A 192 6.25 -11.45 -17.64
CA THR A 192 7.35 -10.81 -16.91
C THR A 192 6.86 -10.07 -15.65
N ALA A 193 5.72 -9.38 -15.74
CA ALA A 193 5.13 -8.73 -14.56
C ALA A 193 4.82 -9.73 -13.45
N LYS A 194 4.27 -10.90 -13.78
CA LYS A 194 3.97 -11.97 -12.80
C LYS A 194 5.24 -12.55 -12.18
N GLU A 195 6.25 -12.83 -13.00
CA GLU A 195 7.54 -13.37 -12.55
C GLU A 195 8.23 -12.39 -11.60
N VAL A 196 8.36 -11.12 -12.00
CA VAL A 196 9.01 -10.08 -11.19
C VAL A 196 8.26 -9.88 -9.87
N PHE A 197 6.93 -9.88 -9.88
CA PHE A 197 6.17 -9.69 -8.64
C PHE A 197 6.12 -10.96 -7.78
N ALA A 198 6.28 -12.14 -8.34
CA ALA A 198 6.51 -13.36 -7.56
C ALA A 198 7.84 -13.30 -6.80
N GLU A 199 8.91 -12.88 -7.46
CA GLU A 199 10.22 -12.66 -6.84
C GLU A 199 10.15 -11.51 -5.80
N GLN A 200 9.48 -10.41 -6.12
CA GLN A 200 9.31 -9.27 -5.23
C GLN A 200 8.64 -9.67 -3.90
N ARG A 201 7.59 -10.53 -3.93
CA ARG A 201 6.96 -11.04 -2.71
C ARG A 201 7.95 -11.83 -1.83
N GLN A 202 8.74 -12.71 -2.44
CA GLN A 202 9.74 -13.50 -1.70
C GLN A 202 10.79 -12.59 -1.05
N ILE A 203 11.31 -11.60 -1.78
CA ILE A 203 12.27 -10.63 -1.26
C ILE A 203 11.65 -9.79 -0.15
N SER A 204 10.41 -9.31 -0.33
CA SER A 204 9.70 -8.50 0.67
C SER A 204 9.54 -9.26 1.98
N ARG A 205 9.08 -10.51 1.93
CA ARG A 205 8.87 -11.37 3.11
C ARG A 205 10.17 -11.68 3.83
N ALA A 206 11.22 -12.05 3.09
CA ALA A 206 12.53 -12.30 3.67
C ALA A 206 13.08 -11.07 4.40
N LYS A 207 13.03 -9.91 3.76
CA LYS A 207 13.52 -8.64 4.35
C LYS A 207 12.68 -8.10 5.49
N THR A 208 11.39 -8.45 5.56
CA THR A 208 10.50 -8.03 6.64
C THR A 208 10.98 -8.56 8.00
N ALA A 209 11.41 -9.81 8.05
CA ALA A 209 11.96 -10.41 9.27
C ALA A 209 13.28 -9.73 9.70
N ASP A 210 14.19 -9.50 8.75
CA ASP A 210 15.45 -8.81 9.00
C ASP A 210 15.25 -7.39 9.52
N ALA A 211 14.33 -6.64 8.89
CA ALA A 211 14.02 -5.27 9.29
C ALA A 211 13.46 -5.19 10.72
N LEU A 212 12.62 -6.14 11.14
CA LEU A 212 12.13 -6.19 12.51
C LEU A 212 13.26 -6.39 13.52
N GLU A 213 14.23 -7.27 13.24
CA GLU A 213 15.37 -7.47 14.14
C GLU A 213 16.25 -6.21 14.23
N VAL A 214 16.46 -5.50 13.13
CA VAL A 214 17.15 -4.21 13.13
C VAL A 214 16.40 -3.19 14.00
N LEU A 215 15.08 -3.08 13.86
CA LEU A 215 14.26 -2.13 14.62
C LEU A 215 14.23 -2.42 16.12
N LYS A 216 14.34 -3.69 16.54
CA LYS A 216 14.46 -4.06 17.97
C LYS A 216 15.74 -3.54 18.62
N GLY A 217 16.76 -3.27 17.83
CA GLY A 217 18.05 -2.77 18.30
C GLY A 217 18.19 -1.24 18.35
N GLN A 218 17.14 -0.49 17.91
CA GLN A 218 17.13 0.99 17.81
C GLN A 218 16.42 1.64 19.00
#